data_294e26ab6df536b249984985c826b9d1
#
_entry.id   294e26ab6df536b249984985c826b9d1
#
_cell.length_a   1.000
_cell.length_b   1.000
_cell.length_c   1.000
_cell.angle_alpha   90.00
_cell.angle_beta   90.00
_cell.angle_gamma   90.00
#
_symmetry.space_group_name_H-M   'P 1'
#
loop_
_entity.id
_entity.type
_entity.pdbx_description
1 polymer ?
#
loop_
_entity_poly.entity_id
_entity_poly.type
_entity_poly.pdbx_seq_one_letter_code
_entity_poly.pdbx_strand_id
1 'polypeptide(L)'
;MNYILEYIWLDANNNCRSKTKVVKLKDLNLETIPQWNYDGSSTKQATTENSEIILNPINICLDPFRRNEKSYLVLCDIYNIDGTPHKTNMRYNANKIFTSYEEYEPMFGLEQEFFISKYMYGDLVPIGFL
;
A
#
# COMPACT_ATOMS: atom_id res chain seq x y z
N MET A 1 -11.40 8.82 -18.53
CA MET A 1 -12.37 8.11 -17.68
C MET A 1 -12.09 8.49 -16.22
N ASN A 2 -13.07 8.42 -15.29
CA ASN A 2 -12.81 8.68 -13.87
C ASN A 2 -12.52 7.36 -13.18
N TYR A 3 -11.46 7.32 -12.39
CA TYR A 3 -11.02 6.17 -11.58
C TYR A 3 -10.96 6.55 -10.11
N ILE A 4 -11.31 5.61 -9.23
CA ILE A 4 -11.11 5.71 -7.78
C ILE A 4 -9.81 4.98 -7.46
N LEU A 5 -8.83 5.69 -6.95
CA LEU A 5 -7.52 5.14 -6.60
C LEU A 5 -7.33 5.22 -5.08
N GLU A 6 -7.23 4.07 -4.43
CA GLU A 6 -6.86 3.97 -3.02
C GLU A 6 -5.37 3.66 -2.91
N TYR A 7 -4.61 4.68 -2.52
CA TYR A 7 -3.17 4.58 -2.29
C TYR A 7 -2.92 3.92 -0.95
N ILE A 8 -2.11 2.86 -0.94
CA ILE A 8 -1.80 2.05 0.24
C ILE A 8 -0.30 2.08 0.49
N TRP A 9 0.10 2.32 1.73
CA TRP A 9 1.51 2.30 2.15
C TRP A 9 1.64 1.78 3.58
N LEU A 10 2.88 1.55 4.04
CA LEU A 10 3.18 1.13 5.40
C LEU A 10 3.65 2.32 6.23
N ASP A 11 3.12 2.46 7.45
CA ASP A 11 3.60 3.42 8.42
C ASP A 11 4.89 2.97 9.12
N ALA A 12 5.41 3.76 10.08
CA ALA A 12 6.66 3.43 10.79
C ALA A 12 6.56 2.13 11.63
N ASN A 13 5.37 1.64 11.92
CA ASN A 13 5.13 0.41 12.66
C ASN A 13 4.71 -0.76 11.76
N ASN A 14 4.87 -0.62 10.43
CA ASN A 14 4.44 -1.57 9.41
C ASN A 14 2.90 -1.79 9.35
N ASN A 15 2.11 -0.86 9.84
CA ASN A 15 0.66 -0.92 9.65
C ASN A 15 0.29 -0.36 8.28
N CYS A 16 -0.67 -1.00 7.61
CA CYS A 16 -1.25 -0.49 6.38
C CYS A 16 -2.00 0.82 6.63
N ARG A 17 -1.70 1.81 5.82
CA ARG A 17 -2.40 3.10 5.77
C ARG A 17 -2.94 3.29 4.36
N SER A 18 -4.03 4.01 4.24
CA SER A 18 -4.57 4.33 2.92
C SER A 18 -5.19 5.71 2.86
N LYS A 19 -5.29 6.21 1.64
CA LYS A 19 -6.08 7.40 1.29
C LYS A 19 -6.55 7.28 -0.15
N THR A 20 -7.73 7.82 -0.41
CA THR A 20 -8.39 7.66 -1.70
C THR A 20 -8.57 9.00 -2.41
N LYS A 21 -8.39 8.99 -3.73
CA LYS A 21 -8.80 10.10 -4.60
C LYS A 21 -9.45 9.61 -5.89
N VAL A 22 -10.24 10.49 -6.49
CA VAL A 22 -10.75 10.30 -7.85
C VAL A 22 -9.83 11.01 -8.82
N VAL A 23 -9.39 10.31 -9.86
CA VAL A 23 -8.55 10.86 -10.93
C VAL A 23 -9.23 10.70 -12.28
N LYS A 24 -9.01 11.65 -13.17
CA LYS A 24 -9.45 11.56 -14.56
C LYS A 24 -8.24 11.22 -15.44
N LEU A 25 -8.19 10.00 -15.93
CA LEU A 25 -7.12 9.52 -16.81
C LEU A 25 -7.71 9.02 -18.13
N LYS A 26 -6.90 9.11 -19.19
CA LYS A 26 -7.24 8.52 -20.50
C LYS A 26 -7.09 7.01 -20.39
N ASP A 27 -5.92 6.56 -19.96
CA ASP A 27 -5.56 5.17 -19.76
C ASP A 27 -5.01 4.99 -18.35
N LEU A 28 -5.23 3.83 -17.72
CA LEU A 28 -4.78 3.53 -16.37
C LEU A 28 -3.65 2.50 -16.42
N ASN A 29 -2.46 2.92 -16.03
CA ASN A 29 -1.29 2.08 -15.80
C ASN A 29 -0.37 2.76 -14.78
N LEU A 30 0.70 2.10 -14.34
CA LEU A 30 1.60 2.66 -13.33
C LEU A 30 2.23 4.00 -13.73
N GLU A 31 2.49 4.21 -15.01
CA GLU A 31 3.12 5.44 -15.51
C GLU A 31 2.15 6.65 -15.50
N THR A 32 0.84 6.38 -15.61
CA THR A 32 -0.19 7.42 -15.64
C THR A 32 -0.76 7.74 -14.25
N ILE A 33 -0.54 6.87 -13.27
CA ILE A 33 -0.98 7.11 -11.89
C ILE A 33 -0.09 8.19 -11.27
N PRO A 34 -0.65 9.32 -10.83
CA PRO A 34 0.16 10.38 -10.25
C PRO A 34 0.73 9.98 -8.89
N GLN A 35 1.95 10.42 -8.60
CA GLN A 35 2.43 10.46 -7.23
C GLN A 35 1.49 11.27 -6.36
N TRP A 36 1.50 11.00 -5.08
CA TRP A 36 0.77 11.76 -4.08
C TRP A 36 1.64 11.95 -2.83
N ASN A 37 1.10 12.58 -1.81
CA ASN A 37 1.79 12.84 -0.56
C ASN A 37 0.85 12.58 0.63
N TYR A 38 1.41 12.54 1.82
CA TYR A 38 0.67 12.51 3.08
C TYR A 38 1.47 13.15 4.20
N ASP A 39 0.80 13.46 5.30
CA ASP A 39 1.41 13.96 6.53
C ASP A 39 2.04 12.80 7.32
N GLY A 40 3.36 12.67 7.22
CA GLY A 40 4.14 11.63 7.89
C GLY A 40 4.20 11.78 9.41
N SER A 41 3.83 12.94 9.98
CA SER A 41 3.81 13.11 11.44
C SER A 41 2.75 12.21 12.09
N SER A 42 1.60 12.04 11.43
CA SER A 42 0.52 11.16 11.88
C SER A 42 0.86 9.67 11.83
N THR A 43 1.89 9.31 11.08
CA THR A 43 2.36 7.92 10.86
C THR A 43 3.71 7.62 11.53
N LYS A 44 4.23 8.55 12.35
CA LYS A 44 5.55 8.50 13.00
C LYS A 44 6.73 8.42 12.02
N GLN A 45 6.57 8.96 10.83
CA GLN A 45 7.57 8.94 9.77
C GLN A 45 8.23 10.29 9.52
N ALA A 46 7.65 11.37 10.03
CA ALA A 46 8.18 12.72 9.88
C ALA A 46 7.92 13.55 11.16
N THR A 47 8.52 14.74 11.22
CA THR A 47 8.18 15.76 12.23
C THR A 47 7.02 16.62 11.75
N THR A 48 6.39 17.36 12.66
CA THR A 48 5.29 18.28 12.31
C THR A 48 5.76 19.45 11.44
N GLU A 49 7.03 19.83 11.55
CA GLU A 49 7.61 20.95 10.78
C GLU A 49 7.94 20.57 9.33
N ASN A 50 8.34 19.32 9.11
CA ASN A 50 8.67 18.76 7.80
C ASN A 50 7.93 17.45 7.62
N SER A 51 6.61 17.53 7.51
CA SER A 51 5.73 16.38 7.59
C SER A 51 5.44 15.69 6.27
N GLU A 52 5.76 16.32 5.15
CA GLU A 52 5.38 15.79 3.83
C GLU A 52 6.22 14.58 3.43
N ILE A 53 5.54 13.49 3.11
CA ILE A 53 6.12 12.25 2.57
C ILE A 53 5.45 11.95 1.23
N ILE A 54 6.25 11.54 0.25
CA ILE A 54 5.79 11.23 -1.10
C ILE A 54 5.38 9.76 -1.21
N LEU A 55 4.21 9.51 -1.77
CA LEU A 55 3.70 8.21 -2.18
C LEU A 55 4.05 7.97 -3.65
N ASN A 56 4.88 6.98 -3.90
CA ASN A 56 5.26 6.59 -5.24
C ASN A 56 4.58 5.27 -5.62
N PRO A 57 3.66 5.26 -6.61
CA PRO A 57 2.99 4.05 -7.06
C PRO A 57 3.97 3.00 -7.59
N ILE A 58 3.84 1.76 -7.13
CA ILE A 58 4.71 0.65 -7.53
C ILE A 58 3.95 -0.57 -8.04
N ASN A 59 2.66 -0.67 -7.73
CA ASN A 59 1.79 -1.71 -8.26
C ASN A 59 0.33 -1.28 -8.19
N ILE A 60 -0.51 -1.86 -9.05
CA ILE A 60 -1.95 -1.64 -9.05
C ILE A 60 -2.70 -2.95 -9.20
N CYS A 61 -3.86 -3.06 -8.56
CA CYS A 61 -4.82 -4.14 -8.80
C CYS A 61 -6.25 -3.60 -8.67
N LEU A 62 -7.21 -4.33 -9.25
CA LEU A 62 -8.63 -4.03 -9.02
C LEU A 62 -8.94 -4.10 -7.53
N ASP A 63 -9.74 -3.15 -7.04
CA ASP A 63 -10.19 -3.14 -5.66
C ASP A 63 -11.24 -4.26 -5.44
N PRO A 64 -10.95 -5.31 -4.68
CA PRO A 64 -11.87 -6.42 -4.45
C PRO A 64 -13.05 -6.03 -3.57
N PHE A 65 -12.96 -4.92 -2.84
CA PHE A 65 -14.01 -4.45 -1.91
C PHE A 65 -15.01 -3.54 -2.61
N ARG A 66 -14.55 -2.72 -3.56
CA ARG A 66 -15.42 -1.88 -4.40
C ARG A 66 -15.67 -2.59 -5.72
N ARG A 67 -16.70 -3.40 -5.79
CA ARG A 67 -17.06 -4.23 -6.96
C ARG A 67 -17.47 -3.39 -8.17
N ASN A 68 -16.54 -2.59 -8.69
CA ASN A 68 -16.69 -1.84 -9.93
C ASN A 68 -15.36 -1.82 -10.69
N GLU A 69 -15.44 -1.73 -12.01
CA GLU A 69 -14.27 -1.77 -12.92
C GLU A 69 -13.42 -0.48 -12.89
N LYS A 70 -13.70 0.47 -11.98
CA LYS A 70 -13.07 1.79 -11.95
C LYS A 70 -12.39 2.09 -10.61
N SER A 71 -12.37 1.12 -9.69
CA SER A 71 -11.72 1.25 -8.40
C SER A 71 -10.49 0.35 -8.33
N TYR A 72 -9.39 0.93 -7.88
CA TYR A 72 -8.10 0.25 -7.82
C TYR A 72 -7.39 0.52 -6.50
N LEU A 73 -6.72 -0.50 -6.00
CA LEU A 73 -5.73 -0.40 -4.95
C LEU A 73 -4.37 -0.09 -5.60
N VAL A 74 -3.70 0.93 -5.11
CA VAL A 74 -2.39 1.38 -5.59
C VAL A 74 -1.39 1.20 -4.48
N LEU A 75 -0.56 0.16 -4.57
CA LEU A 75 0.52 -0.04 -3.63
C LEU A 75 1.62 0.99 -3.88
N CYS A 76 2.07 1.63 -2.80
CA CYS A 76 3.10 2.66 -2.85
C CYS A 76 4.28 2.33 -1.95
N ASP A 77 5.47 2.67 -2.41
CA ASP A 77 6.60 2.94 -1.54
C ASP A 77 6.71 4.44 -1.23
N ILE A 78 7.59 4.81 -0.30
CA ILE A 78 7.59 6.15 0.28
C ILE A 78 8.97 6.80 0.18
N TYR A 79 8.94 8.11 -0.13
CA TYR A 79 10.14 8.92 -0.32
C TYR A 79 10.06 10.23 0.45
N ASN A 80 11.21 10.76 0.81
CA ASN A 80 11.34 12.14 1.27
C ASN A 80 11.08 13.12 0.12
N ILE A 81 10.81 14.38 0.47
CA ILE A 81 10.54 15.43 -0.51
C ILE A 81 11.71 15.70 -1.47
N ASP A 82 12.94 15.42 -1.02
CA ASP A 82 14.17 15.53 -1.81
C ASP A 82 14.39 14.36 -2.79
N GLY A 83 13.45 13.41 -2.85
CA GLY A 83 13.51 12.24 -3.71
C GLY A 83 14.35 11.08 -3.17
N THR A 84 14.92 11.21 -1.97
CA THR A 84 15.60 10.08 -1.32
C THR A 84 14.60 9.10 -0.73
N PRO A 85 14.89 7.77 -0.74
CA PRO A 85 14.02 6.80 -0.10
C PRO A 85 13.87 7.12 1.39
N HIS A 86 12.63 7.09 1.89
CA HIS A 86 12.42 7.28 3.31
C HIS A 86 13.05 6.13 4.12
N LYS A 87 13.55 6.40 5.33
CA LYS A 87 14.24 5.42 6.19
C LYS A 87 13.42 4.16 6.50
N THR A 88 12.09 4.26 6.45
CA THR A 88 11.16 3.12 6.64
C THR A 88 10.71 2.49 5.32
N ASN A 89 11.29 2.90 4.18
CA ASN A 89 11.04 2.27 2.89
C ASN A 89 11.91 1.01 2.74
N MET A 90 11.51 -0.08 3.39
CA MET A 90 12.22 -1.36 3.32
C MET A 90 12.20 -1.96 1.92
N ARG A 91 11.14 -1.67 1.15
CA ARG A 91 10.98 -2.15 -0.22
C ARG A 91 12.10 -1.67 -1.14
N TYR A 92 12.56 -0.42 -1.00
CA TYR A 92 13.64 0.12 -1.82
C TYR A 92 14.92 -0.70 -1.70
N ASN A 93 15.31 -1.06 -0.48
CA ASN A 93 16.51 -1.88 -0.23
C ASN A 93 16.30 -3.33 -0.70
N ALA A 94 15.12 -3.91 -0.44
CA ALA A 94 14.78 -5.25 -0.90
C ALA A 94 14.82 -5.33 -2.44
N ASN A 95 14.26 -4.34 -3.13
CA ASN A 95 14.25 -4.30 -4.59
C ASN A 95 15.65 -4.27 -5.20
N LYS A 96 16.58 -3.53 -4.59
CA LYS A 96 17.99 -3.54 -5.03
C LYS A 96 18.60 -4.93 -4.96
N ILE A 97 18.34 -5.64 -3.86
CA ILE A 97 18.85 -7.02 -3.67
C ILE A 97 18.21 -7.94 -4.70
N PHE A 98 16.90 -7.91 -4.84
CA PHE A 98 16.17 -8.78 -5.78
C PHE A 98 16.62 -8.55 -7.22
N THR A 99 16.78 -7.31 -7.65
CA THR A 99 17.29 -6.99 -8.99
C THR A 99 18.71 -7.53 -9.20
N SER A 100 19.55 -7.52 -8.16
CA SER A 100 20.92 -8.05 -8.26
C SER A 100 20.97 -9.59 -8.36
N TYR A 101 19.91 -10.28 -8.00
CA TYR A 101 19.80 -11.73 -7.99
C TYR A 101 18.66 -12.26 -8.88
N GLU A 102 18.18 -11.45 -9.82
CA GLU A 102 17.08 -11.81 -10.70
C GLU A 102 17.37 -13.05 -11.55
N GLU A 103 18.65 -13.25 -11.93
CA GLU A 103 19.12 -14.41 -12.70
C GLU A 103 18.88 -15.77 -11.99
N TYR A 104 18.73 -15.77 -10.66
CA TYR A 104 18.44 -16.97 -9.87
C TYR A 104 16.94 -17.28 -9.79
N GLU A 105 16.09 -16.45 -10.37
CA GLU A 105 14.61 -16.60 -10.36
C GLU A 105 14.03 -16.95 -8.98
N PRO A 106 14.37 -16.20 -7.91
CA PRO A 106 13.94 -16.53 -6.56
C PRO A 106 12.40 -16.49 -6.44
N MET A 107 11.83 -17.55 -5.88
CA MET A 107 10.40 -17.65 -5.60
C MET A 107 10.13 -17.57 -4.10
N PHE A 108 9.10 -16.82 -3.72
CA PHE A 108 8.67 -16.65 -2.34
C PHE A 108 7.20 -17.04 -2.20
N GLY A 109 6.88 -17.83 -1.17
CA GLY A 109 5.52 -18.17 -0.79
C GLY A 109 5.08 -17.37 0.44
N LEU A 110 3.82 -16.98 0.48
CA LEU A 110 3.16 -16.38 1.64
C LEU A 110 1.93 -17.20 1.99
N GLU A 111 1.80 -17.57 3.25
CA GLU A 111 0.61 -18.22 3.79
C GLU A 111 -0.08 -17.25 4.75
N GLN A 112 -1.31 -16.87 4.43
CA GLN A 112 -2.12 -16.00 5.27
C GLN A 112 -3.16 -16.85 6.00
N GLU A 113 -2.94 -17.06 7.28
CA GLU A 113 -3.86 -17.84 8.14
C GLU A 113 -4.75 -16.90 8.96
N PHE A 114 -6.05 -17.15 8.98
CA PHE A 114 -7.00 -16.38 9.77
C PHE A 114 -8.27 -17.17 10.07
N PHE A 115 -8.97 -16.79 11.12
CA PHE A 115 -10.32 -17.27 11.42
C PHE A 115 -11.34 -16.19 11.11
N ILE A 116 -12.43 -16.55 10.43
CA ILE A 116 -13.61 -15.70 10.36
C ILE A 116 -14.42 -15.95 11.64
N SER A 117 -14.66 -14.89 12.41
CA SER A 117 -15.35 -14.98 13.70
C SER A 117 -16.58 -14.09 13.72
N LYS A 118 -17.56 -14.43 14.52
CA LYS A 118 -18.70 -13.60 14.85
C LYS A 118 -18.76 -13.35 16.34
N TYR A 119 -19.37 -12.24 16.74
CA TYR A 119 -19.60 -11.92 18.15
C TYR A 119 -20.83 -12.70 18.66
N MET A 120 -20.66 -13.55 19.66
CA MET A 120 -21.72 -14.34 20.28
C MET A 120 -21.53 -14.37 21.80
N TYR A 121 -22.57 -14.05 22.55
CA TYR A 121 -22.59 -14.11 24.04
C TYR A 121 -21.46 -13.32 24.72
N GLY A 122 -20.95 -12.26 24.10
CA GLY A 122 -19.86 -11.44 24.62
C GLY A 122 -18.45 -11.84 24.17
N ASP A 123 -18.30 -12.91 23.40
CA ASP A 123 -17.02 -13.42 22.90
C ASP A 123 -16.95 -13.51 21.38
N LEU A 124 -15.72 -13.48 20.85
CA LEU A 124 -15.44 -13.77 19.43
C LEU A 124 -15.36 -15.28 19.23
N VAL A 125 -16.33 -15.84 18.51
CA VAL A 125 -16.42 -17.27 18.23
C VAL A 125 -16.12 -17.53 16.75
N PRO A 126 -15.16 -18.41 16.40
CA PRO A 126 -14.89 -18.77 15.01
C PRO A 126 -16.12 -19.37 14.34
N ILE A 127 -16.39 -18.95 13.09
CA ILE A 127 -17.51 -19.48 12.29
C ILE A 127 -17.08 -20.82 11.68
N GLY A 128 -17.96 -21.81 11.74
CA GLY A 128 -17.72 -23.15 11.15
C GLY A 128 -17.33 -24.24 12.15
N PHE A 129 -17.25 -23.91 13.44
CA PHE A 129 -17.00 -24.86 14.52
C PHE A 129 -18.23 -25.08 15.42
N LEU A 130 -19.44 -24.84 14.89
CA LEU A 130 -20.72 -25.06 15.56
C LEU A 130 -21.42 -26.26 14.95
#